data_2949f9ad4b087a2e653c4650e6eeb7cd
#
_entry.id   2949f9ad4b087a2e653c4650e6eeb7cd
#
_cell.length_a   1.000
_cell.length_b   1.000
_cell.length_c   1.000
_cell.angle_alpha   90.00
_cell.angle_beta   90.00
_cell.angle_gamma   90.00
#
_symmetry.space_group_name_H-M   'P 1'
#
loop_
_entity.id
_entity.type
_entity.pdbx_description
1 polymer ?
#
loop_
_entity_poly.entity_id
_entity_poly.type
_entity_poly.pdbx_seq_one_letter_code
_entity_poly.pdbx_strand_id
1 'polypeptide(L)'
;LTIKVVTDSTADLPPDLIQKLDITVVPACVIFGNKTYRDGIDISQDEVYHKMITENIPASTSQPPPADFADAYQKLLKDADEIVSIQATSKLSGLCNSALQGKNMVDGSNRIAVVDSLSVSMGLGLLTLMAARLAKAGESLPTIIEQLKESIPRTRLWGFFDTLKYVLQGGRLGKAKALLGSVLPIKAILTMRDGELHPTGAVRTRTKGIERLIDNFKKAVNVQDAAVVYSTTPDDAQTLKERINAISDKIPVYISRLGPALGVHGGPGTLVLALREKVANLNQEIKDGEKLKKRISLPSLHRPKLNSFCL
;
A
#
# COMPACT_ATOMS: atom_id res chain seq x y z
N LEU A 1 -2.99 -28.00 2.10
CA LEU A 1 -2.38 -27.08 3.08
C LEU A 1 -3.25 -25.84 3.20
N THR A 2 -3.64 -25.48 4.42
CA THR A 2 -4.42 -24.26 4.69
C THR A 2 -3.47 -23.13 5.03
N ILE A 3 -3.41 -22.11 4.16
CA ILE A 3 -2.58 -20.91 4.37
C ILE A 3 -3.49 -19.75 4.73
N LYS A 4 -3.21 -19.08 5.85
CA LYS A 4 -3.90 -17.84 6.25
C LYS A 4 -3.04 -16.64 5.90
N VAL A 5 -3.74 -15.54 5.57
CA VAL A 5 -3.11 -14.27 5.18
C VAL A 5 -3.35 -13.23 6.27
N VAL A 6 -2.27 -12.61 6.71
CA VAL A 6 -2.27 -11.53 7.69
C VAL A 6 -1.71 -10.26 7.06
N THR A 7 -2.29 -9.12 7.37
CA THR A 7 -1.77 -7.79 7.01
C THR A 7 -2.01 -6.82 8.15
N ASP A 8 -1.60 -5.58 8.00
CA ASP A 8 -1.93 -4.51 8.93
C ASP A 8 -3.02 -3.57 8.36
N SER A 9 -3.61 -2.74 9.21
CA SER A 9 -4.72 -1.86 8.83
C SER A 9 -4.34 -0.80 7.80
N THR A 10 -3.04 -0.51 7.63
CA THR A 10 -2.58 0.45 6.60
C THR A 10 -2.64 -0.11 5.17
N ALA A 11 -3.15 -1.33 4.99
CA ALA A 11 -3.47 -1.91 3.67
C ALA A 11 -4.69 -1.25 3.02
N ASP A 12 -5.52 -0.53 3.79
CA ASP A 12 -6.75 0.14 3.34
C ASP A 12 -7.68 -0.79 2.55
N LEU A 13 -7.74 -2.06 2.91
CA LEU A 13 -8.56 -3.05 2.22
C LEU A 13 -10.06 -2.78 2.42
N PRO A 14 -10.88 -2.88 1.37
CA PRO A 14 -12.33 -2.88 1.51
C PRO A 14 -12.81 -4.01 2.43
N PRO A 15 -13.74 -3.75 3.39
CA PRO A 15 -14.19 -4.74 4.37
C PRO A 15 -14.80 -6.01 3.75
N ASP A 16 -15.50 -5.88 2.64
CA ASP A 16 -16.08 -7.00 1.91
C ASP A 16 -15.03 -7.96 1.35
N LEU A 17 -13.87 -7.43 0.91
CA LEU A 17 -12.74 -8.24 0.44
C LEU A 17 -11.99 -8.90 1.59
N ILE A 18 -11.86 -8.23 2.73
CA ILE A 18 -11.28 -8.81 3.95
C ILE A 18 -12.09 -10.06 4.34
N GLN A 19 -13.42 -9.93 4.44
CA GLN A 19 -14.32 -11.01 4.79
C GLN A 19 -14.31 -12.13 3.74
N LYS A 20 -14.46 -11.77 2.46
CA LYS A 20 -14.53 -12.73 1.34
C LYS A 20 -13.29 -13.58 1.19
N LEU A 21 -12.11 -13.03 1.46
CA LEU A 21 -10.81 -13.68 1.31
C LEU A 21 -10.21 -14.17 2.63
N ASP A 22 -10.96 -14.03 3.74
CA ASP A 22 -10.56 -14.46 5.08
C ASP A 22 -9.17 -13.90 5.49
N ILE A 23 -9.00 -12.58 5.28
CA ILE A 23 -7.76 -11.87 5.60
C ILE A 23 -7.84 -11.39 7.05
N THR A 24 -6.81 -11.68 7.83
CA THR A 24 -6.68 -11.13 9.19
C THR A 24 -5.93 -9.80 9.13
N VAL A 25 -6.53 -8.76 9.74
CA VAL A 25 -5.93 -7.42 9.80
C VAL A 25 -5.53 -7.11 11.23
N VAL A 26 -4.25 -6.81 11.46
CA VAL A 26 -3.74 -6.33 12.74
C VAL A 26 -3.75 -4.80 12.73
N PRO A 27 -4.46 -4.15 13.67
CA PRO A 27 -4.64 -2.70 13.66
C PRO A 27 -3.36 -1.96 14.05
N ALA A 28 -2.98 -0.95 13.28
CA ALA A 28 -2.04 0.07 13.71
C ALA A 28 -2.65 0.93 14.84
N CYS A 29 -1.85 1.78 15.46
CA CYS A 29 -2.32 2.66 16.53
C CYS A 29 -2.36 4.12 16.05
N VAL A 30 -3.46 4.81 16.38
CA VAL A 30 -3.64 6.26 16.23
C VAL A 30 -3.61 6.89 17.62
N ILE A 31 -2.89 7.99 17.78
CA ILE A 31 -2.67 8.65 19.06
C ILE A 31 -3.12 10.10 18.97
N PHE A 32 -4.03 10.48 19.86
CA PHE A 32 -4.46 11.85 20.10
C PHE A 32 -4.20 12.22 21.57
N GLY A 33 -3.24 13.14 21.79
CA GLY A 33 -2.79 13.46 23.14
C GLY A 33 -2.28 12.23 23.89
N ASN A 34 -2.92 11.87 25.01
CA ASN A 34 -2.55 10.71 25.82
C ASN A 34 -3.40 9.45 25.52
N LYS A 35 -4.26 9.50 24.51
CA LYS A 35 -5.13 8.37 24.15
C LYS A 35 -4.62 7.66 22.92
N THR A 36 -4.52 6.33 23.00
CA THR A 36 -4.19 5.45 21.88
C THR A 36 -5.44 4.70 21.47
N TYR A 37 -5.68 4.65 20.16
CA TYR A 37 -6.83 4.00 19.53
C TYR A 37 -6.31 2.98 18.50
N ARG A 38 -6.95 1.82 18.44
CA ARG A 38 -6.70 0.83 17.37
C ARG A 38 -7.39 1.29 16.09
N ASP A 39 -6.62 1.38 15.03
CA ASP A 39 -7.04 1.84 13.70
C ASP A 39 -8.25 1.03 13.17
N GLY A 40 -9.34 1.73 12.87
CA GLY A 40 -10.56 1.13 12.34
C GLY A 40 -11.37 0.28 13.33
N ILE A 41 -10.92 0.18 14.61
CA ILE A 41 -11.62 -0.53 15.70
C ILE A 41 -12.13 0.47 16.74
N ASP A 42 -11.23 1.24 17.34
CA ASP A 42 -11.57 2.16 18.42
C ASP A 42 -11.81 3.59 17.92
N ILE A 43 -11.44 3.87 16.66
CA ILE A 43 -11.62 5.17 16.02
C ILE A 43 -11.88 5.00 14.52
N SER A 44 -12.87 5.70 14.01
CA SER A 44 -13.25 5.73 12.60
C SER A 44 -12.47 6.79 11.83
N GLN A 45 -12.50 6.72 10.49
CA GLN A 45 -11.97 7.74 9.60
C GLN A 45 -12.61 9.11 9.88
N ASP A 46 -13.93 9.15 10.04
CA ASP A 46 -14.65 10.41 10.27
C ASP A 46 -14.23 11.08 11.58
N GLU A 47 -14.08 10.30 12.65
CA GLU A 47 -13.61 10.81 13.94
C GLU A 47 -12.17 11.34 13.85
N VAL A 48 -11.28 10.67 13.13
CA VAL A 48 -9.90 11.15 12.92
C VAL A 48 -9.90 12.48 12.20
N TYR A 49 -10.63 12.61 11.09
CA TYR A 49 -10.68 13.89 10.35
C TYR A 49 -11.39 14.98 11.12
N HIS A 50 -12.45 14.67 11.89
CA HIS A 50 -13.10 15.62 12.77
C HIS A 50 -12.11 16.18 13.81
N LYS A 51 -11.39 15.32 14.53
CA LYS A 51 -10.40 15.72 15.53
C LYS A 51 -9.26 16.55 14.91
N MET A 52 -8.76 16.15 13.76
CA MET A 52 -7.63 16.83 13.09
C MET A 52 -8.03 18.20 12.52
N ILE A 53 -9.23 18.34 11.97
CA ILE A 53 -9.65 19.51 11.20
C ILE A 53 -10.44 20.47 12.08
N THR A 54 -11.44 19.97 12.80
CA THR A 54 -12.39 20.78 13.56
C THR A 54 -11.86 21.10 14.94
N GLU A 55 -11.33 20.09 15.66
CA GLU A 55 -10.78 20.27 16.99
C GLU A 55 -9.30 20.71 16.96
N ASN A 56 -8.64 20.64 15.78
CA ASN A 56 -7.23 20.95 15.57
C ASN A 56 -6.28 20.23 16.54
N ILE A 57 -6.63 18.97 16.91
CA ILE A 57 -5.80 18.16 17.81
C ILE A 57 -4.70 17.47 16.99
N PRO A 58 -3.42 17.63 17.37
CA PRO A 58 -2.33 16.91 16.74
C PRO A 58 -2.50 15.40 16.88
N ALA A 59 -2.30 14.70 15.77
CA ALA A 59 -2.35 13.25 15.72
C ALA A 59 -0.97 12.66 15.41
N SER A 60 -0.70 11.48 15.94
CA SER A 60 0.44 10.65 15.59
C SER A 60 0.04 9.19 15.48
N THR A 61 0.95 8.34 15.02
CA THR A 61 0.70 6.91 14.88
C THR A 61 1.86 6.10 15.43
N SER A 62 1.57 4.88 15.85
CA SER A 62 2.59 3.88 16.17
C SER A 62 2.21 2.52 15.59
N GLN A 63 3.20 1.62 15.50
CA GLN A 63 2.94 0.20 15.28
C GLN A 63 2.26 -0.39 16.53
N PRO A 64 1.48 -1.47 16.39
CA PRO A 64 0.98 -2.25 17.52
C PRO A 64 2.14 -2.96 18.24
N PRO A 65 1.95 -3.35 19.51
CA PRO A 65 2.91 -4.21 20.21
C PRO A 65 3.12 -5.54 19.46
N PRO A 66 4.31 -6.17 19.52
CA PRO A 66 4.53 -7.51 18.95
C PRO A 66 3.53 -8.56 19.44
N ALA A 67 3.03 -8.42 20.66
CA ALA A 67 2.03 -9.32 21.24
C ALA A 67 0.73 -9.38 20.41
N ASP A 68 0.28 -8.27 19.82
CA ASP A 68 -0.93 -8.24 18.98
C ASP A 68 -0.77 -9.13 17.74
N PHE A 69 0.42 -9.13 17.13
CA PHE A 69 0.75 -10.05 16.04
C PHE A 69 0.89 -11.48 16.53
N ALA A 70 1.54 -11.71 17.68
CA ALA A 70 1.68 -13.03 18.27
C ALA A 70 0.30 -13.67 18.55
N ASP A 71 -0.62 -12.91 19.14
CA ASP A 71 -1.99 -13.37 19.42
C ASP A 71 -2.74 -13.72 18.13
N ALA A 72 -2.62 -12.89 17.10
CA ALA A 72 -3.20 -13.17 15.78
C ALA A 72 -2.64 -14.46 15.17
N TYR A 73 -1.32 -14.62 15.16
CA TYR A 73 -0.67 -15.81 14.63
C TYR A 73 -1.02 -17.08 15.41
N GLN A 74 -0.97 -17.01 16.74
CA GLN A 74 -1.28 -18.14 17.60
C GLN A 74 -2.73 -18.60 17.42
N LYS A 75 -3.66 -17.66 17.26
CA LYS A 75 -5.05 -17.97 16.98
C LYS A 75 -5.21 -18.67 15.62
N LEU A 76 -4.56 -18.18 14.58
CA LEU A 76 -4.65 -18.73 13.22
C LEU A 76 -3.98 -20.10 13.09
N LEU A 77 -2.85 -20.33 13.78
CA LEU A 77 -2.13 -21.59 13.73
C LEU A 77 -2.87 -22.78 14.40
N LYS A 78 -4.02 -22.54 15.05
CA LYS A 78 -4.90 -23.62 15.53
C LYS A 78 -5.59 -24.34 14.38
N ASP A 79 -5.91 -23.63 13.30
CA ASP A 79 -6.70 -24.13 12.17
C ASP A 79 -5.97 -24.01 10.83
N ALA A 80 -4.76 -23.45 10.81
CA ALA A 80 -3.95 -23.28 9.61
C ALA A 80 -2.62 -24.01 9.70
N ASP A 81 -2.15 -24.50 8.57
CA ASP A 81 -0.82 -25.11 8.44
C ASP A 81 0.27 -24.05 8.41
N GLU A 82 0.05 -22.95 7.67
CA GLU A 82 1.02 -21.90 7.45
C GLU A 82 0.37 -20.50 7.41
N ILE A 83 1.18 -19.47 7.62
CA ILE A 83 0.76 -18.06 7.56
C ILE A 83 1.71 -17.27 6.67
N VAL A 84 1.16 -16.46 5.77
CA VAL A 84 1.86 -15.36 5.11
C VAL A 84 1.37 -14.02 5.68
N SER A 85 2.30 -13.25 6.24
CA SER A 85 2.04 -11.96 6.89
C SER A 85 2.71 -10.84 6.11
N ILE A 86 1.92 -10.00 5.43
CA ILE A 86 2.40 -8.96 4.51
C ILE A 86 2.16 -7.62 5.17
N GLN A 87 3.22 -6.85 5.39
CA GLN A 87 3.18 -5.63 6.21
C GLN A 87 3.58 -4.39 5.41
N ALA A 88 3.16 -3.23 5.92
CA ALA A 88 3.63 -1.94 5.41
C ALA A 88 5.15 -1.85 5.43
N THR A 89 5.68 -1.03 4.52
CA THR A 89 7.12 -0.83 4.36
C THR A 89 7.84 -0.51 5.69
N SER A 90 8.91 -1.25 5.96
CA SER A 90 9.79 -1.04 7.11
C SER A 90 10.50 0.32 7.08
N LYS A 91 10.53 1.01 5.93
CA LYS A 91 11.14 2.33 5.78
C LYS A 91 10.30 3.47 6.37
N LEU A 92 8.99 3.27 6.52
CA LEU A 92 8.06 4.29 7.02
C LEU A 92 7.44 3.92 8.37
N SER A 93 7.44 2.63 8.74
CA SER A 93 6.75 2.12 9.93
C SER A 93 7.49 0.96 10.58
N GLY A 94 7.31 0.79 11.89
CA GLY A 94 7.76 -0.37 12.62
C GLY A 94 6.86 -1.61 12.53
N LEU A 95 5.78 -1.57 11.73
CA LEU A 95 4.80 -2.67 11.58
C LEU A 95 5.46 -4.00 11.19
N CYS A 96 6.32 -3.99 10.16
CA CYS A 96 7.04 -5.18 9.74
C CYS A 96 7.93 -5.76 10.87
N ASN A 97 8.63 -4.90 11.60
CA ASN A 97 9.45 -5.32 12.73
C ASN A 97 8.60 -5.87 13.89
N SER A 98 7.46 -5.24 14.18
CA SER A 98 6.50 -5.72 15.19
C SER A 98 5.96 -7.12 14.82
N ALA A 99 5.63 -7.33 13.53
CA ALA A 99 5.19 -8.62 13.02
C ALA A 99 6.29 -9.71 13.13
N LEU A 100 7.55 -9.36 12.82
CA LEU A 100 8.70 -10.27 12.98
C LEU A 100 8.95 -10.65 14.43
N GLN A 101 8.88 -9.70 15.35
CA GLN A 101 8.99 -9.98 16.78
C GLN A 101 7.83 -10.83 17.28
N GLY A 102 6.59 -10.53 16.86
CA GLY A 102 5.40 -11.33 17.18
C GLY A 102 5.51 -12.77 16.69
N LYS A 103 6.03 -12.97 15.48
CA LYS A 103 6.36 -14.32 14.95
C LYS A 103 7.28 -15.10 15.91
N ASN A 104 8.33 -14.45 16.43
CA ASN A 104 9.32 -15.10 17.30
C ASN A 104 8.78 -15.42 18.70
N MET A 105 7.61 -14.88 19.06
CA MET A 105 6.92 -15.16 20.33
C MET A 105 5.98 -16.39 20.27
N VAL A 106 5.81 -16.99 19.10
CA VAL A 106 4.81 -18.02 18.86
C VAL A 106 5.48 -19.38 18.60
N ASP A 107 4.97 -20.44 19.23
CA ASP A 107 5.32 -21.82 18.88
C ASP A 107 4.89 -22.12 17.45
N GLY A 108 5.79 -22.70 16.65
CA GLY A 108 5.55 -22.90 15.22
C GLY A 108 5.88 -21.66 14.36
N SER A 109 6.76 -20.79 14.83
CA SER A 109 7.26 -19.62 14.11
C SER A 109 7.83 -19.94 12.71
N ASN A 110 8.33 -21.16 12.49
CA ASN A 110 8.79 -21.66 11.19
C ASN A 110 7.66 -21.81 10.15
N ARG A 111 6.41 -21.81 10.58
CA ARG A 111 5.21 -21.85 9.72
C ARG A 111 4.72 -20.45 9.31
N ILE A 112 5.39 -19.40 9.74
CA ILE A 112 5.01 -18.01 9.49
C ILE A 112 6.05 -17.33 8.62
N ALA A 113 5.65 -16.82 7.47
CA ALA A 113 6.48 -15.97 6.63
C ALA A 113 6.03 -14.50 6.76
N VAL A 114 6.93 -13.61 7.16
CA VAL A 114 6.67 -12.16 7.22
C VAL A 114 7.33 -11.49 6.03
N VAL A 115 6.57 -10.68 5.29
CA VAL A 115 7.00 -10.02 4.06
C VAL A 115 6.85 -8.51 4.19
N ASP A 116 7.93 -7.78 3.94
CA ASP A 116 7.90 -6.32 3.76
C ASP A 116 7.39 -6.01 2.33
N SER A 117 6.24 -5.36 2.23
CA SER A 117 5.64 -5.02 0.94
C SER A 117 6.35 -3.89 0.20
N LEU A 118 7.25 -3.16 0.85
CA LEU A 118 7.84 -1.91 0.37
C LEU A 118 6.78 -0.89 -0.09
N SER A 119 5.57 -1.00 0.42
CA SER A 119 4.42 -0.17 0.06
C SER A 119 3.55 0.14 1.28
N VAL A 120 2.49 0.91 1.07
CA VAL A 120 1.44 1.23 2.03
C VAL A 120 0.10 1.32 1.29
N SER A 121 -1.01 1.54 2.01
CA SER A 121 -2.33 1.70 1.41
C SER A 121 -2.66 0.54 0.47
N MET A 122 -3.45 0.77 -0.56
CA MET A 122 -3.80 -0.28 -1.52
C MET A 122 -2.61 -0.78 -2.36
N GLY A 123 -1.40 -0.20 -2.27
CA GLY A 123 -0.19 -0.85 -2.77
C GLY A 123 0.14 -2.12 -1.98
N LEU A 124 0.11 -2.06 -0.65
CA LEU A 124 0.13 -3.23 0.23
C LEU A 124 -1.14 -4.07 0.06
N GLY A 125 -2.31 -3.42 -0.04
CA GLY A 125 -3.60 -4.10 -0.19
C GLY A 125 -3.67 -5.00 -1.42
N LEU A 126 -3.22 -4.55 -2.60
CA LEU A 126 -3.23 -5.34 -3.83
C LEU A 126 -2.30 -6.58 -3.73
N LEU A 127 -1.14 -6.45 -3.06
CA LEU A 127 -0.26 -7.59 -2.78
C LEU A 127 -0.92 -8.58 -1.83
N THR A 128 -1.59 -8.09 -0.80
CA THR A 128 -2.34 -8.90 0.17
C THR A 128 -3.51 -9.65 -0.52
N LEU A 129 -4.27 -8.97 -1.38
CA LEU A 129 -5.34 -9.59 -2.16
C LEU A 129 -4.82 -10.68 -3.11
N MET A 130 -3.66 -10.46 -3.73
CA MET A 130 -3.02 -11.47 -4.56
C MET A 130 -2.65 -12.71 -3.73
N ALA A 131 -1.96 -12.53 -2.61
CA ALA A 131 -1.56 -13.64 -1.74
C ALA A 131 -2.77 -14.42 -1.21
N ALA A 132 -3.85 -13.72 -0.81
CA ALA A 132 -5.07 -14.35 -0.32
C ALA A 132 -5.79 -15.16 -1.42
N ARG A 133 -5.77 -14.71 -2.67
CA ARG A 133 -6.32 -15.48 -3.80
C ARG A 133 -5.49 -16.71 -4.11
N LEU A 134 -4.17 -16.62 -4.06
CA LEU A 134 -3.27 -17.76 -4.26
C LEU A 134 -3.44 -18.79 -3.15
N ALA A 135 -3.50 -18.35 -1.88
CA ALA A 135 -3.77 -19.23 -0.74
C ALA A 135 -5.11 -19.95 -0.89
N LYS A 136 -6.16 -19.23 -1.30
CA LYS A 136 -7.50 -19.80 -1.55
C LYS A 136 -7.53 -20.75 -2.76
N ALA A 137 -6.66 -20.55 -3.73
CA ALA A 137 -6.47 -21.46 -4.87
C ALA A 137 -5.67 -22.72 -4.52
N GLY A 138 -5.14 -22.83 -3.29
CA GLY A 138 -4.37 -23.98 -2.81
C GLY A 138 -2.87 -23.94 -3.16
N GLU A 139 -2.36 -22.76 -3.55
CA GLU A 139 -0.93 -22.59 -3.81
C GLU A 139 -0.10 -22.74 -2.53
N SER A 140 1.14 -23.22 -2.67
CA SER A 140 2.04 -23.40 -1.53
C SER A 140 2.60 -22.08 -1.00
N LEU A 141 3.00 -22.02 0.27
CA LEU A 141 3.64 -20.83 0.85
C LEU A 141 4.89 -20.38 0.07
N PRO A 142 5.82 -21.28 -0.33
CA PRO A 142 6.93 -20.90 -1.20
C PRO A 142 6.50 -20.22 -2.52
N THR A 143 5.46 -20.77 -3.18
CA THR A 143 4.90 -20.18 -4.43
C THR A 143 4.35 -18.78 -4.16
N ILE A 144 3.59 -18.60 -3.08
CA ILE A 144 3.02 -17.28 -2.71
C ILE A 144 4.14 -16.28 -2.45
N ILE A 145 5.19 -16.67 -1.73
CA ILE A 145 6.35 -15.82 -1.43
C ILE A 145 7.09 -15.43 -2.72
N GLU A 146 7.29 -16.34 -3.64
CA GLU A 146 7.92 -16.06 -4.93
C GLU A 146 7.09 -15.05 -5.73
N GLN A 147 5.78 -15.25 -5.84
CA GLN A 147 4.87 -14.31 -6.51
C GLN A 147 4.85 -12.93 -5.85
N LEU A 148 4.96 -12.85 -4.53
CA LEU A 148 5.11 -11.58 -3.81
C LEU A 148 6.43 -10.90 -4.16
N LYS A 149 7.56 -11.63 -4.15
CA LYS A 149 8.89 -11.11 -4.52
C LYS A 149 8.91 -10.52 -5.92
N GLU A 150 8.23 -11.16 -6.87
CA GLU A 150 8.11 -10.68 -8.24
C GLU A 150 7.17 -9.47 -8.38
N SER A 151 6.10 -9.43 -7.59
CA SER A 151 5.06 -8.39 -7.69
C SER A 151 5.40 -7.11 -6.93
N ILE A 152 6.14 -7.17 -5.83
CA ILE A 152 6.53 -5.99 -5.03
C ILE A 152 7.19 -4.91 -5.90
N PRO A 153 8.25 -5.17 -6.69
CA PRO A 153 8.89 -4.15 -7.52
C PRO A 153 8.02 -3.66 -8.70
N ARG A 154 6.90 -4.33 -8.96
CA ARG A 154 5.93 -4.00 -10.04
C ARG A 154 4.64 -3.39 -9.50
N THR A 155 4.55 -3.22 -8.19
CA THR A 155 3.45 -2.50 -7.55
C THR A 155 3.78 -1.02 -7.52
N ARG A 156 2.90 -0.22 -8.13
CA ARG A 156 3.04 1.24 -8.22
C ARG A 156 2.02 1.90 -7.30
N LEU A 157 2.44 2.97 -6.66
CA LEU A 157 1.56 3.80 -5.85
C LEU A 157 1.91 5.27 -6.08
N TRP A 158 0.88 6.08 -6.32
CA TRP A 158 0.97 7.53 -6.38
C TRP A 158 -0.07 8.14 -5.45
N GLY A 159 0.38 9.00 -4.55
CA GLY A 159 -0.47 9.80 -3.70
C GLY A 159 -0.51 11.25 -4.17
N PHE A 160 -1.70 11.78 -4.36
CA PHE A 160 -1.95 13.20 -4.54
C PHE A 160 -2.37 13.81 -3.20
N PHE A 161 -1.71 14.87 -2.80
CA PHE A 161 -1.90 15.52 -1.50
C PHE A 161 -2.26 16.99 -1.71
N ASP A 162 -3.36 17.43 -1.12
CA ASP A 162 -3.74 18.84 -1.12
C ASP A 162 -2.73 19.70 -0.34
N THR A 163 -2.08 19.12 0.65
CA THR A 163 -1.01 19.73 1.44
C THR A 163 -0.04 18.66 1.95
N LEU A 164 1.23 19.00 2.05
CA LEU A 164 2.24 18.16 2.68
C LEU A 164 2.34 18.35 4.21
N LYS A 165 1.50 19.22 4.81
CA LYS A 165 1.51 19.52 6.23
C LYS A 165 1.50 18.24 7.09
N TYR A 166 0.58 17.33 6.80
CA TYR A 166 0.36 16.12 7.59
C TYR A 166 1.50 15.11 7.42
N VAL A 167 1.97 14.89 6.20
CA VAL A 167 3.13 14.01 5.93
C VAL A 167 4.39 14.53 6.61
N LEU A 168 4.56 15.87 6.63
CA LEU A 168 5.67 16.53 7.31
C LEU A 168 5.58 16.38 8.84
N GLN A 169 4.42 16.68 9.42
CA GLN A 169 4.17 16.57 10.85
C GLN A 169 4.36 15.13 11.34
N GLY A 170 3.94 14.14 10.54
CA GLY A 170 4.15 12.74 10.80
C GLY A 170 5.59 12.24 10.63
N GLY A 171 6.50 13.07 10.12
CA GLY A 171 7.90 12.70 9.92
C GLY A 171 8.16 11.73 8.76
N ARG A 172 7.15 11.38 7.95
CA ARG A 172 7.22 10.39 6.85
C ARG A 172 7.50 11.01 5.48
N LEU A 173 7.86 12.31 5.43
CA LEU A 173 8.09 13.02 4.18
C LEU A 173 9.31 12.49 3.37
N GLY A 174 10.29 11.86 4.04
CA GLY A 174 11.44 11.24 3.38
C GLY A 174 12.15 12.18 2.39
N LYS A 175 12.40 11.69 1.19
CA LYS A 175 13.02 12.46 0.10
C LYS A 175 12.11 13.55 -0.49
N ALA A 176 10.81 13.52 -0.19
CA ALA A 176 9.87 14.55 -0.60
C ALA A 176 10.08 15.90 0.15
N LYS A 177 10.97 15.98 1.15
CA LYS A 177 11.40 17.23 1.79
C LYS A 177 11.90 18.28 0.76
N ALA A 178 12.40 17.84 -0.38
CA ALA A 178 12.82 18.74 -1.46
C ALA A 178 11.68 19.63 -2.01
N LEU A 179 10.40 19.28 -1.76
CA LEU A 179 9.24 20.11 -2.16
C LEU A 179 8.90 21.23 -1.16
N LEU A 180 9.52 21.25 0.02
CA LEU A 180 9.19 22.21 1.09
C LEU A 180 9.70 23.65 0.83
N GLY A 181 10.53 23.86 -0.19
CA GLY A 181 11.11 25.18 -0.50
C GLY A 181 10.26 26.06 -1.42
N SER A 182 9.08 25.62 -1.87
CA SER A 182 8.26 26.42 -2.76
C SER A 182 7.41 27.44 -1.98
N VAL A 183 7.52 28.71 -2.34
CA VAL A 183 6.76 29.84 -1.76
C VAL A 183 5.26 29.76 -2.15
N LEU A 184 4.89 28.92 -3.12
CA LEU A 184 3.53 28.84 -3.65
C LEU A 184 2.76 27.67 -2.99
N PRO A 185 1.42 27.82 -2.79
CA PRO A 185 0.55 26.73 -2.37
C PRO A 185 0.47 25.67 -3.47
N ILE A 186 1.37 24.70 -3.42
CA ILE A 186 1.41 23.58 -4.37
C ILE A 186 0.78 22.33 -3.77
N LYS A 187 0.08 21.59 -4.60
CA LYS A 187 -0.41 20.24 -4.31
C LYS A 187 0.62 19.24 -4.81
N ALA A 188 1.00 18.30 -3.98
CA ALA A 188 2.10 17.41 -4.28
C ALA A 188 1.61 16.05 -4.81
N ILE A 189 2.41 15.46 -5.69
CA ILE A 189 2.26 14.07 -6.10
C ILE A 189 3.51 13.33 -5.68
N LEU A 190 3.32 12.34 -4.81
CA LEU A 190 4.38 11.48 -4.31
C LEU A 190 4.18 10.07 -4.84
N THR A 191 5.25 9.30 -4.93
CA THR A 191 5.23 7.87 -5.27
C THR A 191 6.03 7.06 -4.26
N MET A 192 5.70 5.78 -4.14
CA MET A 192 6.55 4.83 -3.43
C MET A 192 7.66 4.34 -4.36
N ARG A 193 8.88 4.35 -3.86
CA ARG A 193 10.04 3.74 -4.53
C ARG A 193 10.96 3.16 -3.45
N ASP A 194 11.25 1.87 -3.55
CA ASP A 194 12.08 1.14 -2.60
C ASP A 194 11.65 1.32 -1.13
N GLY A 195 10.33 1.39 -0.92
CA GLY A 195 9.72 1.57 0.41
C GLY A 195 9.70 3.00 0.94
N GLU A 196 10.18 4.00 0.20
CA GLU A 196 10.23 5.42 0.61
C GLU A 196 9.31 6.30 -0.26
N LEU A 197 8.87 7.43 0.30
CA LEU A 197 8.13 8.44 -0.45
C LEU A 197 9.08 9.35 -1.24
N HIS A 198 8.85 9.43 -2.55
CA HIS A 198 9.59 10.27 -3.48
C HIS A 198 8.67 11.28 -4.18
N PRO A 199 9.12 12.52 -4.41
CA PRO A 199 8.37 13.48 -5.21
C PRO A 199 8.37 13.08 -6.69
N THR A 200 7.21 13.16 -7.34
CA THR A 200 7.07 12.97 -8.79
C THR A 200 6.54 14.19 -9.51
N GLY A 201 6.06 15.17 -8.76
CA GLY A 201 5.57 16.41 -9.32
C GLY A 201 4.78 17.23 -8.32
N ALA A 202 4.45 18.45 -8.77
CA ALA A 202 3.56 19.35 -8.08
C ALA A 202 2.61 19.98 -9.09
N VAL A 203 1.38 20.26 -8.66
CA VAL A 203 0.33 20.89 -9.46
C VAL A 203 -0.34 22.00 -8.66
N ARG A 204 -1.02 22.92 -9.36
CA ARG A 204 -1.71 24.03 -8.70
C ARG A 204 -3.17 23.74 -8.39
N THR A 205 -3.81 22.84 -9.12
CA THR A 205 -5.23 22.55 -8.99
C THR A 205 -5.48 21.05 -8.77
N ARG A 206 -6.60 20.74 -8.13
CA ARG A 206 -7.03 19.35 -7.88
C ARG A 206 -7.29 18.60 -9.18
N THR A 207 -7.95 19.25 -10.15
CA THR A 207 -8.20 18.69 -11.47
C THR A 207 -6.90 18.23 -12.14
N LYS A 208 -5.86 19.08 -12.13
CA LYS A 208 -4.53 18.70 -12.67
C LYS A 208 -3.88 17.57 -11.89
N GLY A 209 -4.16 17.44 -10.59
CA GLY A 209 -3.71 16.32 -9.79
C GLY A 209 -4.33 15.00 -10.26
N ILE A 210 -5.64 14.98 -10.45
CA ILE A 210 -6.37 13.82 -10.98
C ILE A 210 -5.89 13.46 -12.38
N GLU A 211 -5.71 14.45 -13.26
CA GLU A 211 -5.14 14.24 -14.60
C GLU A 211 -3.77 13.56 -14.54
N ARG A 212 -2.92 14.01 -13.62
CA ARG A 212 -1.59 13.42 -13.46
C ARG A 212 -1.64 11.96 -12.98
N LEU A 213 -2.59 11.62 -12.11
CA LEU A 213 -2.81 10.20 -11.72
C LEU A 213 -3.26 9.37 -12.92
N ILE A 214 -4.16 9.87 -13.76
CA ILE A 214 -4.57 9.22 -15.01
C ILE A 214 -3.39 9.06 -15.97
N ASP A 215 -2.56 10.08 -16.14
CA ASP A 215 -1.37 10.00 -16.99
C ASP A 215 -0.37 8.96 -16.49
N ASN A 216 -0.23 8.80 -15.17
CA ASN A 216 0.58 7.75 -14.59
C ASN A 216 -0.02 6.37 -14.86
N PHE A 217 -1.35 6.20 -14.77
CA PHE A 217 -2.02 4.97 -15.13
C PHE A 217 -1.81 4.61 -16.62
N LYS A 218 -1.94 5.57 -17.53
CA LYS A 218 -1.73 5.36 -18.97
C LYS A 218 -0.31 4.89 -19.34
N LYS A 219 0.68 5.21 -18.49
CA LYS A 219 2.08 4.77 -18.68
C LYS A 219 2.36 3.38 -18.15
N ALA A 220 1.46 2.85 -17.32
CA ALA A 220 1.61 1.50 -16.78
C ALA A 220 1.37 0.44 -17.87
N VAL A 221 2.09 -0.66 -17.79
CA VAL A 221 2.05 -1.73 -18.79
C VAL A 221 1.51 -3.02 -18.15
N ASN A 222 0.60 -3.68 -18.85
CA ASN A 222 0.06 -4.98 -18.40
C ASN A 222 -0.52 -4.94 -16.98
N VAL A 223 -1.31 -3.91 -16.65
CA VAL A 223 -1.96 -3.77 -15.34
C VAL A 223 -2.89 -4.96 -15.10
N GLN A 224 -2.75 -5.59 -13.93
CA GLN A 224 -3.59 -6.72 -13.49
C GLN A 224 -4.78 -6.26 -12.67
N ASP A 225 -4.55 -5.32 -11.78
CA ASP A 225 -5.53 -4.72 -10.90
C ASP A 225 -5.08 -3.33 -10.48
N ALA A 226 -6.06 -2.50 -10.10
CA ALA A 226 -5.82 -1.15 -9.62
C ALA A 226 -6.75 -0.83 -8.45
N ALA A 227 -6.39 0.19 -7.68
CA ALA A 227 -7.22 0.72 -6.61
C ALA A 227 -7.11 2.23 -6.53
N VAL A 228 -8.23 2.86 -6.23
CA VAL A 228 -8.34 4.28 -5.91
C VAL A 228 -8.70 4.39 -4.44
N VAL A 229 -7.90 5.14 -3.67
CA VAL A 229 -8.14 5.36 -2.24
C VAL A 229 -8.31 6.85 -2.00
N TYR A 230 -9.32 7.23 -1.25
CA TYR A 230 -9.60 8.62 -0.93
C TYR A 230 -9.67 8.84 0.58
N SER A 231 -9.34 10.03 1.04
CA SER A 231 -9.55 10.43 2.43
C SER A 231 -10.95 11.00 2.66
N THR A 232 -11.23 12.18 2.08
CA THR A 232 -12.48 12.93 2.31
C THR A 232 -13.24 13.29 1.03
N THR A 233 -12.81 12.79 -0.14
CA THR A 233 -13.33 13.18 -1.45
C THR A 233 -13.79 11.96 -2.27
N PRO A 234 -14.92 11.33 -1.90
CA PRO A 234 -15.43 10.13 -2.58
C PRO A 234 -15.75 10.38 -4.06
N ASP A 235 -16.25 11.57 -4.42
CA ASP A 235 -16.62 11.90 -5.81
C ASP A 235 -15.39 11.92 -6.74
N ASP A 236 -14.25 12.41 -6.24
CA ASP A 236 -13.01 12.37 -7.02
C ASP A 236 -12.51 10.94 -7.22
N ALA A 237 -12.67 10.09 -6.20
CA ALA A 237 -12.30 8.68 -6.30
C ALA A 237 -13.19 7.97 -7.34
N GLN A 238 -14.48 8.24 -7.33
CA GLN A 238 -15.41 7.69 -8.30
C GLN A 238 -15.08 8.17 -9.73
N THR A 239 -14.84 9.48 -9.90
CA THR A 239 -14.40 10.06 -11.17
C THR A 239 -13.10 9.43 -11.67
N LEU A 240 -12.11 9.24 -10.79
CA LEU A 240 -10.84 8.62 -11.16
C LEU A 240 -11.03 7.17 -11.59
N LYS A 241 -11.86 6.40 -10.87
CA LYS A 241 -12.21 5.01 -11.23
C LYS A 241 -12.89 4.93 -12.59
N GLU A 242 -13.88 5.77 -12.85
CA GLU A 242 -14.60 5.80 -14.13
C GLU A 242 -13.65 6.09 -15.30
N ARG A 243 -12.75 7.05 -15.13
CA ARG A 243 -11.74 7.38 -16.14
C ARG A 243 -10.74 6.24 -16.36
N ILE A 244 -10.36 5.50 -15.31
CA ILE A 244 -9.51 4.31 -15.43
C ILE A 244 -10.26 3.22 -16.19
N ASN A 245 -11.52 2.95 -15.84
CA ASN A 245 -12.35 1.96 -16.52
C ASN A 245 -12.56 2.30 -18.00
N ALA A 246 -12.67 3.57 -18.36
CA ALA A 246 -12.74 4.01 -19.75
C ALA A 246 -11.44 3.75 -20.54
N ILE A 247 -10.29 3.63 -19.87
CA ILE A 247 -9.01 3.28 -20.49
C ILE A 247 -8.84 1.77 -20.56
N SER A 248 -9.27 1.03 -19.53
CA SER A 248 -9.15 -0.41 -19.42
C SER A 248 -10.32 -0.99 -18.63
N ASP A 249 -11.29 -1.55 -19.33
CA ASP A 249 -12.48 -2.21 -18.78
C ASP A 249 -12.24 -3.65 -18.30
N LYS A 250 -11.06 -4.20 -18.60
CA LYS A 250 -10.71 -5.61 -18.36
C LYS A 250 -10.07 -5.87 -17.00
N ILE A 251 -9.70 -4.83 -16.27
CA ILE A 251 -9.05 -4.97 -14.96
C ILE A 251 -9.99 -4.59 -13.82
N PRO A 252 -9.92 -5.29 -12.68
CA PRO A 252 -10.65 -4.86 -11.50
C PRO A 252 -10.07 -3.56 -10.96
N VAL A 253 -10.92 -2.55 -10.73
CA VAL A 253 -10.57 -1.29 -10.09
C VAL A 253 -11.34 -1.15 -8.78
N TYR A 254 -10.64 -1.26 -7.67
CA TYR A 254 -11.22 -1.15 -6.33
C TYR A 254 -11.34 0.32 -5.92
N ILE A 255 -12.34 0.63 -5.09
CA ILE A 255 -12.40 1.88 -4.33
C ILE A 255 -12.27 1.52 -2.85
N SER A 256 -11.45 2.26 -2.13
CA SER A 256 -11.30 2.16 -0.70
C SER A 256 -11.17 3.54 -0.06
N ARG A 257 -11.38 3.61 1.24
CA ARG A 257 -11.18 4.83 2.02
C ARG A 257 -9.87 4.73 2.81
N LEU A 258 -9.10 5.81 2.83
CA LEU A 258 -7.85 5.90 3.58
C LEU A 258 -8.13 5.71 5.06
N GLY A 259 -7.55 4.68 5.66
CA GLY A 259 -7.75 4.33 7.06
C GLY A 259 -7.24 5.40 8.03
N PRO A 260 -7.68 5.38 9.29
CA PRO A 260 -7.27 6.32 10.34
C PRO A 260 -5.76 6.55 10.43
N ALA A 261 -4.96 5.48 10.50
CA ALA A 261 -3.51 5.60 10.63
C ALA A 261 -2.85 6.31 9.44
N LEU A 262 -3.21 5.95 8.20
CA LEU A 262 -2.70 6.65 7.02
C LEU A 262 -3.34 8.02 6.86
N GLY A 263 -4.58 8.22 7.32
CA GLY A 263 -5.28 9.49 7.34
C GLY A 263 -4.56 10.57 8.15
N VAL A 264 -3.95 10.19 9.29
CA VAL A 264 -3.11 11.07 10.11
C VAL A 264 -1.94 11.66 9.30
N HIS A 265 -1.35 10.87 8.41
CA HIS A 265 -0.21 11.32 7.59
C HIS A 265 -0.64 11.94 6.25
N GLY A 266 -1.67 11.40 5.62
CA GLY A 266 -2.16 11.90 4.34
C GLY A 266 -2.93 13.21 4.47
N GLY A 267 -3.76 13.29 5.50
CA GLY A 267 -4.67 14.40 5.71
C GLY A 267 -5.89 14.40 4.78
N PRO A 268 -6.76 15.40 4.94
CA PRO A 268 -7.92 15.56 4.09
C PRO A 268 -7.53 15.89 2.64
N GLY A 269 -8.37 15.49 1.69
CA GLY A 269 -8.13 15.70 0.26
C GLY A 269 -7.11 14.77 -0.36
N THR A 270 -6.55 13.82 0.39
CA THR A 270 -5.63 12.82 -0.17
C THR A 270 -6.37 11.87 -1.10
N LEU A 271 -5.76 11.63 -2.27
CA LEU A 271 -6.23 10.66 -3.25
C LEU A 271 -5.04 9.78 -3.67
N VAL A 272 -5.21 8.46 -3.62
CA VAL A 272 -4.15 7.51 -3.95
C VAL A 272 -4.60 6.66 -5.14
N LEU A 273 -3.70 6.46 -6.08
CA LEU A 273 -3.79 5.45 -7.12
C LEU A 273 -2.73 4.39 -6.86
N ALA A 274 -3.16 3.16 -6.68
CA ALA A 274 -2.29 1.99 -6.64
C ALA A 274 -2.61 1.07 -7.82
N LEU A 275 -1.60 0.38 -8.34
CA LEU A 275 -1.78 -0.64 -9.35
C LEU A 275 -0.67 -1.69 -9.26
N ARG A 276 -0.96 -2.87 -9.78
CA ARG A 276 -0.01 -3.97 -9.88
C ARG A 276 0.12 -4.40 -11.35
N GLU A 277 1.36 -4.37 -11.84
CA GLU A 277 1.69 -4.79 -13.20
C GLU A 277 2.01 -6.29 -13.25
N LYS A 278 1.63 -6.97 -14.30
CA LYS A 278 1.96 -8.39 -14.55
C LYS A 278 3.44 -8.56 -14.77
N VAL A 279 3.99 -9.68 -14.28
CA VAL A 279 5.28 -10.18 -14.76
C VAL A 279 5.13 -10.41 -16.28
N ALA A 280 5.89 -9.68 -17.08
CA ALA A 280 5.91 -9.95 -18.50
C ALA A 280 6.48 -11.35 -18.70
N ASN A 281 5.73 -12.24 -19.37
CA ASN A 281 6.28 -13.53 -19.78
C ASN A 281 7.45 -13.24 -20.72
N LEU A 282 8.65 -13.73 -20.40
CA LEU A 282 9.88 -13.55 -21.19
C LEU A 282 9.65 -13.87 -22.68
N ASN A 283 8.76 -14.83 -22.98
CA ASN A 283 8.35 -15.20 -24.34
C ASN A 283 7.50 -14.14 -25.05
N GLN A 284 6.83 -13.26 -24.31
CA GLN A 284 6.06 -12.15 -24.88
C GLN A 284 7.00 -10.95 -25.12
N GLU A 285 7.94 -10.70 -24.20
CA GLU A 285 8.95 -9.64 -24.37
C GLU A 285 9.87 -9.90 -25.55
N ILE A 286 10.22 -11.16 -25.83
CA ILE A 286 11.01 -11.53 -27.02
C ILE A 286 10.22 -11.22 -28.29
N LYS A 287 8.92 -11.53 -28.35
CA LYS A 287 8.06 -11.23 -29.48
C LYS A 287 7.77 -9.73 -29.66
N ASP A 288 7.60 -9.01 -28.55
CA ASP A 288 7.35 -7.57 -28.58
C ASP A 288 8.66 -6.78 -28.70
N GLY A 289 9.78 -7.28 -28.18
CA GLY A 289 11.11 -6.70 -28.33
C GLY A 289 11.65 -6.79 -29.74
N GLU A 290 11.30 -7.82 -30.53
CA GLU A 290 11.60 -7.88 -31.97
C GLU A 290 10.78 -6.84 -32.76
N LYS A 291 9.56 -6.52 -32.33
CA LYS A 291 8.78 -5.42 -32.91
C LYS A 291 9.28 -4.04 -32.44
N LEU A 292 9.81 -3.92 -31.21
CA LEU A 292 10.31 -2.65 -30.66
C LEU A 292 11.74 -2.32 -31.10
N LYS A 293 12.63 -3.33 -31.33
CA LYS A 293 13.97 -3.11 -31.90
C LYS A 293 13.92 -2.49 -33.28
N LYS A 294 12.80 -2.59 -33.98
CA LYS A 294 12.55 -1.85 -35.23
C LYS A 294 12.15 -0.39 -35.04
N ARG A 295 11.94 0.09 -33.79
CA ARG A 295 11.43 1.46 -33.56
C ARG A 295 12.28 2.38 -32.67
N ILE A 296 13.16 1.91 -31.78
CA ILE A 296 13.95 2.83 -30.92
C ILE A 296 15.23 2.16 -30.41
N SER A 297 16.38 2.75 -30.67
CA SER A 297 17.66 2.51 -29.98
C SER A 297 17.66 3.29 -28.66
N LEU A 298 17.76 2.64 -27.51
CA LEU A 298 17.89 3.28 -26.19
C LEU A 298 18.91 2.55 -25.30
N PRO A 299 19.61 3.29 -24.41
CA PRO A 299 20.76 2.81 -23.66
C PRO A 299 20.39 1.98 -22.42
N SER A 300 21.37 1.16 -22.02
CA SER A 300 21.33 0.16 -20.96
C SER A 300 20.90 0.71 -19.57
N LEU A 301 19.91 0.05 -18.96
CA LEU A 301 19.51 0.28 -17.57
C LEU A 301 20.31 -0.62 -16.63
N HIS A 302 20.94 0.01 -15.64
CA HIS A 302 21.63 -0.63 -14.52
C HIS A 302 20.64 -1.40 -13.62
N ARG A 303 20.98 -2.65 -13.29
CA ARG A 303 20.26 -3.46 -12.28
C ARG A 303 20.69 -3.05 -10.87
N PRO A 304 19.77 -2.72 -9.96
CA PRO A 304 20.13 -2.55 -8.55
C PRO A 304 20.27 -3.92 -7.86
N LYS A 305 21.29 -4.03 -7.01
CA LYS A 305 21.50 -5.20 -6.13
C LYS A 305 20.42 -5.22 -5.05
N LEU A 306 19.60 -6.25 -5.04
CA LEU A 306 18.60 -6.55 -4.01
C LEU A 306 19.32 -7.22 -2.80
N ASN A 307 19.66 -6.42 -1.80
CA ASN A 307 20.02 -6.90 -0.47
C ASN A 307 19.01 -6.34 0.53
N SER A 308 17.90 -7.01 0.75
CA SER A 308 17.08 -6.88 1.97
C SER A 308 15.92 -7.87 1.95
N PHE A 309 16.20 -9.09 2.34
CA PHE A 309 15.17 -10.02 2.78
C PHE A 309 15.51 -10.41 4.21
N CYS A 310 14.66 -10.01 5.17
CA CYS A 310 14.61 -10.68 6.47
C CYS A 310 13.77 -11.95 6.28
N LEU A 311 14.44 -13.09 6.25
CA LEU A 311 13.82 -14.40 6.43
C LEU A 311 13.69 -14.72 7.90
#